data_da8f862530eff53d7b4b07d432e3c121
#
_entry.id   da8f862530eff53d7b4b07d432e3c121
#
_cell.length_a   1.000
_cell.length_b   1.000
_cell.length_c   1.000
_cell.angle_alpha   90.00
_cell.angle_beta   90.00
_cell.angle_gamma   90.00
#
_symmetry.space_group_name_H-M   'P 1'
#
loop_
_entity.id
_entity.type
_entity.pdbx_description
1 polymer ?
#
loop_
_entity_poly.entity_id
_entity_poly.type
_entity_poly.pdbx_seq_one_letter_code
_entity_poly.pdbx_strand_id
1 'polypeptide(L)'
;MGIEDDVYALANNLGRAVGTKGHEAARDYILGRLESLEAKPYLSGWFEAKYRYGGQDFCNLLVQVPGRDHSLAPVLLGAHYDTCDSLPGADDNAAAVAVLLEVAAQMADEELERSVILAFFDA
;
A
#
# COMPACT_ATOMS: atom_id res chain seq x y z
N MET A 1 -3.67 -15.49 -4.71
CA MET A 1 -2.38 -14.80 -4.81
C MET A 1 -1.77 -14.70 -3.43
N GLY A 2 -0.51 -15.01 -3.30
CA GLY A 2 0.18 -14.97 -2.03
C GLY A 2 1.27 -13.89 -1.99
N ILE A 3 1.96 -13.81 -0.85
CA ILE A 3 3.04 -12.86 -0.63
C ILE A 3 4.13 -12.97 -1.70
N GLU A 4 4.53 -14.18 -2.07
CA GLU A 4 5.54 -14.39 -3.11
C GLU A 4 5.16 -13.76 -4.44
N ASP A 5 3.90 -13.91 -4.84
CA ASP A 5 3.40 -13.34 -6.10
C ASP A 5 3.48 -11.81 -6.09
N ASP A 6 3.13 -11.21 -4.97
CA ASP A 6 3.18 -9.75 -4.82
C ASP A 6 4.62 -9.24 -4.83
N VAL A 7 5.54 -9.93 -4.13
CA VAL A 7 6.97 -9.57 -4.17
C VAL A 7 7.50 -9.69 -5.59
N TYR A 8 7.18 -10.77 -6.28
CA TYR A 8 7.65 -11.00 -7.63
C TYR A 8 7.14 -9.93 -8.61
N ALA A 9 5.89 -9.51 -8.45
CA ALA A 9 5.30 -8.47 -9.29
C ALA A 9 5.93 -7.10 -9.06
N LEU A 10 6.26 -6.78 -7.80
CA LEU A 10 6.81 -5.46 -7.43
C LEU A 10 8.32 -5.37 -7.66
N ALA A 11 9.06 -6.43 -7.35
CA ALA A 11 10.52 -6.43 -7.42
C ALA A 11 10.99 -6.84 -8.80
N ASN A 12 11.01 -5.91 -9.73
CA ASN A 12 11.46 -6.15 -11.10
C ASN A 12 12.60 -5.19 -11.48
N ASN A 13 13.12 -5.35 -12.68
CA ASN A 13 14.29 -4.61 -13.15
C ASN A 13 14.06 -3.11 -13.41
N LEU A 14 12.80 -2.67 -13.41
CA LEU A 14 12.48 -1.25 -13.59
C LEU A 14 12.74 -0.44 -12.32
N GLY A 15 12.69 -1.10 -11.16
CA GLY A 15 12.66 -0.41 -9.89
C GLY A 15 11.35 0.36 -9.69
N ARG A 16 11.28 1.15 -8.62
CA ARG A 16 10.10 1.94 -8.28
C ARG A 16 10.49 3.32 -7.78
N ALA A 17 11.53 3.88 -8.37
CA ALA A 17 11.99 5.23 -8.00
C ALA A 17 10.92 6.26 -8.35
N VAL A 18 10.71 7.22 -7.46
CA VAL A 18 9.69 8.27 -7.64
C VAL A 18 9.85 8.97 -8.99
N GLY A 19 8.74 9.15 -9.70
CA GLY A 19 8.72 9.81 -11.00
C GLY A 19 9.04 8.91 -12.18
N THR A 20 9.23 7.61 -11.97
CA THR A 20 9.51 6.65 -13.06
C THR A 20 8.27 5.83 -13.41
N LYS A 21 8.34 5.16 -14.57
CA LYS A 21 7.27 4.24 -15.00
C LYS A 21 7.12 3.06 -14.05
N GLY A 22 8.22 2.59 -13.46
CA GLY A 22 8.18 1.51 -12.48
C GLY A 22 7.45 1.91 -11.21
N HIS A 23 7.60 3.14 -10.76
CA HIS A 23 6.87 3.70 -9.62
C HIS A 23 5.37 3.74 -9.89
N GLU A 24 4.99 4.25 -11.06
CA GLU A 24 3.59 4.29 -11.48
C GLU A 24 2.98 2.89 -11.61
N ALA A 25 3.72 1.97 -12.22
CA ALA A 25 3.28 0.58 -12.37
C ALA A 25 3.09 -0.10 -11.00
N ALA A 26 3.96 0.17 -10.04
CA ALA A 26 3.83 -0.36 -8.68
C ALA A 26 2.56 0.16 -8.00
N ARG A 27 2.30 1.45 -8.12
CA ARG A 27 1.06 2.05 -7.57
C ARG A 27 -0.17 1.40 -8.19
N ASP A 28 -0.18 1.25 -9.50
CA ASP A 28 -1.29 0.62 -10.21
C ASP A 28 -1.49 -0.83 -9.80
N TYR A 29 -0.39 -1.56 -9.58
CA TYR A 29 -0.46 -2.94 -9.10
C TYR A 29 -1.11 -3.01 -7.72
N ILE A 30 -0.67 -2.16 -6.78
CA ILE A 30 -1.23 -2.13 -5.42
C ILE A 30 -2.72 -1.78 -5.47
N LEU A 31 -3.09 -0.76 -6.25
CA LEU A 31 -4.49 -0.37 -6.41
C LEU A 31 -5.34 -1.51 -6.97
N GLY A 32 -4.83 -2.23 -7.97
CA GLY A 32 -5.52 -3.38 -8.54
C GLY A 32 -5.73 -4.50 -7.52
N ARG A 33 -4.73 -4.75 -6.67
CA ARG A 33 -4.84 -5.72 -5.59
C ARG A 33 -5.89 -5.29 -4.56
N LEU A 34 -5.88 -4.02 -4.17
CA LEU A 34 -6.86 -3.49 -3.22
C LEU A 34 -8.29 -3.58 -3.76
N GLU A 35 -8.48 -3.29 -5.04
CA GLU A 35 -9.78 -3.46 -5.69
C GLU A 35 -10.23 -4.91 -5.68
N SER A 36 -9.35 -5.84 -6.03
CA SER A 36 -9.69 -7.26 -6.07
C SER A 36 -10.02 -7.83 -4.69
N LEU A 37 -9.46 -7.25 -3.64
CA LEU A 37 -9.73 -7.61 -2.25
C LEU A 37 -10.99 -6.93 -1.72
N GLU A 38 -11.60 -6.05 -2.49
CA GLU A 38 -12.73 -5.23 -2.07
C GLU A 38 -12.41 -4.42 -0.80
N ALA A 39 -11.16 -3.95 -0.70
CA ALA A 39 -10.71 -3.13 0.41
C ALA A 39 -11.44 -1.79 0.44
N LYS A 40 -11.53 -1.19 1.62
CA LYS A 40 -12.21 0.09 1.80
C LYS A 40 -11.20 1.23 1.84
N PRO A 41 -11.39 2.28 1.02
CA PRO A 41 -10.55 3.46 1.12
C PRO A 41 -10.71 4.14 2.47
N TYR A 42 -9.59 4.67 2.99
CA TYR A 42 -9.65 5.51 4.20
C TYR A 42 -10.23 6.88 3.90
N LEU A 43 -9.81 7.49 2.79
CA LEU A 43 -10.33 8.79 2.35
C LEU A 43 -11.64 8.61 1.57
N SER A 44 -12.46 9.66 1.55
CA SER A 44 -13.82 9.59 1.01
C SER A 44 -13.91 9.38 -0.51
N GLY A 45 -12.88 9.61 -1.28
CA GLY A 45 -12.91 9.47 -2.73
C GLY A 45 -12.39 8.13 -3.22
N TRP A 46 -11.15 7.85 -2.89
CA TRP A 46 -10.44 6.66 -3.33
C TRP A 46 -9.30 6.35 -2.35
N PHE A 47 -8.45 5.42 -2.70
CA PHE A 47 -7.30 5.07 -1.85
C PHE A 47 -6.20 6.13 -1.87
N GLU A 48 -6.15 6.96 -2.90
CA GLU A 48 -5.02 7.83 -3.18
C GLU A 48 -5.03 9.12 -2.35
N ALA A 49 -3.93 9.36 -1.64
CA ALA A 49 -3.66 10.61 -0.94
C ALA A 49 -2.47 11.28 -1.63
N LYS A 50 -2.76 12.14 -2.58
CA LYS A 50 -1.74 12.81 -3.39
C LYS A 50 -1.18 14.04 -2.69
N TYR A 51 0.13 14.23 -2.81
CA TYR A 51 0.78 15.43 -2.29
C TYR A 51 1.98 15.80 -3.17
N ARG A 52 2.45 17.02 -3.01
CA ARG A 52 3.58 17.53 -3.77
C ARG A 52 4.61 18.11 -2.82
N TYR A 53 5.86 17.78 -3.04
CA TYR A 53 6.97 18.30 -2.23
C TYR A 53 8.24 18.38 -3.09
N GLY A 54 8.97 19.48 -2.99
CA GLY A 54 10.22 19.65 -3.72
C GLY A 54 10.08 19.55 -5.24
N GLY A 55 8.93 19.92 -5.80
CA GLY A 55 8.67 19.84 -7.22
C GLY A 55 8.31 18.46 -7.74
N GLN A 56 8.17 17.47 -6.85
CA GLN A 56 7.79 16.11 -7.22
C GLN A 56 6.40 15.78 -6.71
N ASP A 57 5.69 14.93 -7.44
CA ASP A 57 4.38 14.43 -7.07
C ASP A 57 4.52 13.07 -6.40
N PHE A 58 3.83 12.91 -5.28
CA PHE A 58 3.81 11.70 -4.48
C PHE A 58 2.38 11.24 -4.25
N CYS A 59 2.22 9.97 -3.92
CA CYS A 59 0.90 9.42 -3.66
C CYS A 59 0.99 8.31 -2.60
N ASN A 60 0.43 8.56 -1.43
CA ASN A 60 0.22 7.50 -0.44
C ASN A 60 -1.09 6.79 -0.75
N LEU A 61 -1.16 5.50 -0.46
CA LEU A 61 -2.38 4.71 -0.62
C LEU A 61 -2.85 4.29 0.77
N LEU A 62 -4.08 4.67 1.11
CA LEU A 62 -4.61 4.48 2.47
C LEU A 62 -5.87 3.62 2.44
N VAL A 63 -5.86 2.60 3.29
CA VAL A 63 -6.97 1.64 3.45
C VAL A 63 -7.46 1.71 4.89
N GLN A 64 -8.77 1.60 5.09
CA GLN A 64 -9.30 1.43 6.43
C GLN A 64 -9.92 0.05 6.60
N VAL A 65 -9.69 -0.54 7.77
CA VAL A 65 -10.43 -1.69 8.26
C VAL A 65 -11.21 -1.20 9.48
N PRO A 66 -12.51 -0.94 9.33
CA PRO A 66 -13.28 -0.33 10.42
C PRO A 66 -13.39 -1.27 11.62
N GLY A 67 -13.18 -0.73 12.82
CA GLY A 67 -13.47 -1.41 14.07
C GLY A 67 -14.87 -1.08 14.56
N ARG A 68 -15.32 -1.80 15.57
CA ARG A 68 -16.65 -1.60 16.15
C ARG A 68 -16.71 -0.36 17.05
N ASP A 69 -15.60 -0.08 17.75
CA ASP A 69 -15.54 1.05 18.70
C ASP A 69 -14.75 2.22 18.10
N HIS A 70 -15.48 3.18 17.56
CA HIS A 70 -14.92 4.37 16.92
C HIS A 70 -14.35 5.38 17.93
N SER A 71 -14.55 5.18 19.22
CA SER A 71 -13.93 6.01 20.25
C SER A 71 -12.47 5.66 20.50
N LEU A 72 -12.04 4.47 20.07
CA LEU A 72 -10.66 4.04 20.19
C LEU A 72 -9.82 4.61 19.05
N ALA A 73 -8.61 5.06 19.36
CA ALA A 73 -7.68 5.51 18.34
C ALA A 73 -7.29 4.34 17.44
N PRO A 74 -7.23 4.55 16.10
CA PRO A 74 -6.86 3.46 15.20
C PRO A 74 -5.38 3.08 15.32
N VAL A 75 -5.08 1.84 14.94
CA VAL A 75 -3.70 1.38 14.73
C VAL A 75 -3.35 1.60 13.26
N LEU A 76 -2.17 2.14 13.00
CA LEU A 76 -1.68 2.32 11.63
C LEU A 76 -0.52 1.34 11.37
N LEU A 77 -0.62 0.59 10.29
CA LEU A 77 0.44 -0.26 9.76
C LEU A 77 0.88 0.30 8.42
N GLY A 78 2.17 0.49 8.24
CA GLY A 78 2.68 1.12 7.03
C GLY A 78 3.86 0.41 6.41
N ALA A 79 4.00 0.56 5.09
CA ALA A 79 5.15 0.09 4.32
C ALA A 79 5.34 1.01 3.13
N HIS A 80 6.59 1.37 2.81
CA HIS A 80 6.84 2.19 1.64
C HIS A 80 6.95 1.33 0.38
N TYR A 81 6.44 1.82 -0.75
CA TYR A 81 6.43 1.06 -2.00
C TYR A 81 7.44 1.56 -3.05
N ASP A 82 8.10 2.67 -2.79
CA ASP A 82 9.16 3.18 -3.67
C ASP A 82 10.47 2.41 -3.48
N THR A 83 11.39 2.59 -4.42
CA THR A 83 12.76 2.11 -4.28
C THR A 83 13.75 3.24 -4.49
N CYS A 84 14.99 3.00 -4.05
CA CYS A 84 16.13 3.82 -4.39
C CYS A 84 16.56 3.48 -5.82
N ASP A 85 16.52 4.46 -6.72
CA ASP A 85 16.89 4.30 -8.12
C ASP A 85 16.17 3.12 -8.81
N SER A 86 16.86 2.41 -9.70
CA SER A 86 16.30 1.30 -10.46
C SER A 86 16.48 -0.07 -9.78
N LEU A 87 16.75 -0.07 -8.47
CA LEU A 87 16.91 -1.32 -7.72
C LEU A 87 15.60 -2.08 -7.65
N PRO A 88 15.60 -3.42 -7.78
CA PRO A 88 14.38 -4.21 -7.70
C PRO A 88 13.66 -4.10 -6.35
N GLY A 89 14.41 -3.96 -5.25
CA GLY A 89 13.84 -3.73 -3.93
C GLY A 89 12.93 -4.83 -3.43
N ALA A 90 13.32 -6.10 -3.56
CA ALA A 90 12.53 -7.22 -3.03
C ALA A 90 12.44 -7.16 -1.52
N ASP A 91 13.57 -6.97 -0.86
CA ASP A 91 13.66 -6.83 0.59
C ASP A 91 13.33 -5.39 1.03
N ASP A 92 13.78 -4.41 0.29
CA ASP A 92 13.56 -2.99 0.58
C ASP A 92 12.74 -2.34 -0.56
N ASN A 93 11.41 -2.39 -0.59
CA ASN A 93 10.58 -2.88 0.52
C ASN A 93 9.37 -3.69 -0.01
N ALA A 94 9.50 -4.36 -1.17
CA ALA A 94 8.40 -5.13 -1.73
C ALA A 94 7.88 -6.19 -0.76
N ALA A 95 8.77 -6.78 0.04
CA ALA A 95 8.37 -7.78 1.03
C ALA A 95 7.38 -7.21 2.05
N ALA A 96 7.64 -6.03 2.60
CA ALA A 96 6.72 -5.42 3.56
C ALA A 96 5.41 -4.97 2.90
N VAL A 97 5.47 -4.50 1.66
CA VAL A 97 4.26 -4.17 0.89
C VAL A 97 3.39 -5.41 0.69
N ALA A 98 4.02 -6.53 0.31
CA ALA A 98 3.32 -7.80 0.13
C ALA A 98 2.69 -8.31 1.43
N VAL A 99 3.39 -8.18 2.55
CA VAL A 99 2.84 -8.51 3.88
C VAL A 99 1.62 -7.64 4.19
N LEU A 100 1.70 -6.34 3.87
CA LEU A 100 0.59 -5.42 4.12
C LEU A 100 -0.64 -5.77 3.28
N LEU A 101 -0.45 -6.19 2.03
CA LEU A 101 -1.53 -6.68 1.18
C LEU A 101 -2.15 -7.96 1.74
N GLU A 102 -1.34 -8.88 2.27
CA GLU A 102 -1.83 -10.10 2.90
C GLU A 102 -2.63 -9.78 4.17
N VAL A 103 -2.17 -8.83 4.97
CA VAL A 103 -2.91 -8.34 6.14
C VAL A 103 -4.26 -7.78 5.72
N ALA A 104 -4.31 -7.00 4.65
CA ALA A 104 -5.58 -6.48 4.11
C ALA A 104 -6.53 -7.62 3.73
N ALA A 105 -6.01 -8.66 3.09
CA ALA A 105 -6.82 -9.81 2.70
C ALA A 105 -7.37 -10.56 3.93
N GLN A 106 -6.54 -10.79 4.92
CA GLN A 106 -6.95 -11.51 6.13
C GLN A 106 -7.91 -10.72 7.00
N MET A 107 -7.74 -9.40 7.08
CA MET A 107 -8.60 -8.54 7.90
C MET A 107 -9.95 -8.22 7.27
N ALA A 108 -10.14 -8.51 5.98
CA ALA A 108 -11.36 -8.14 5.26
C ALA A 108 -12.64 -8.69 5.92
N ASP A 109 -12.56 -9.89 6.48
CA ASP A 109 -13.69 -10.57 7.09
C ASP A 109 -13.62 -10.64 8.63
N GLU A 110 -12.66 -9.94 9.22
CA GLU A 110 -12.48 -9.97 10.69
C GLU A 110 -13.30 -8.86 11.35
N GLU A 111 -13.87 -9.19 12.51
CA GLU A 111 -14.51 -8.20 13.37
C GLU A 111 -13.49 -7.67 14.37
N LEU A 112 -13.07 -6.43 14.17
CA LEU A 112 -12.10 -5.77 15.02
C LEU A 112 -12.79 -4.84 16.00
N GLU A 113 -12.25 -4.74 17.20
CA GLU A 113 -12.70 -3.74 18.17
C GLU A 113 -12.24 -2.35 17.77
N ARG A 114 -10.96 -2.24 17.43
CA ARG A 114 -10.29 -1.00 17.05
C ARG A 114 -10.10 -0.97 15.53
N SER A 115 -10.30 0.18 14.92
CA SER A 115 -10.03 0.36 13.49
C SER A 115 -8.55 0.25 13.19
N VAL A 116 -8.22 -0.23 11.98
CA VAL A 116 -6.85 -0.30 11.49
C VAL A 116 -6.76 0.50 10.19
N ILE A 117 -5.69 1.26 10.06
CA ILE A 117 -5.35 1.98 8.82
C ILE A 117 -4.12 1.30 8.24
N LEU A 118 -4.22 0.90 6.98
CA LEU A 118 -3.09 0.35 6.24
C LEU A 118 -2.58 1.43 5.29
N ALA A 119 -1.31 1.78 5.41
CA ALA A 119 -0.71 2.86 4.62
C ALA A 119 0.41 2.32 3.75
N PHE A 120 0.24 2.43 2.43
CA PHE A 120 1.28 2.16 1.46
C PHE A 120 1.91 3.51 1.14
N PHE A 121 3.03 3.79 1.79
CA PHE A 121 3.66 5.10 1.72
C PHE A 121 4.49 5.27 0.45
N ASP A 122 4.40 6.45 -0.12
CA ASP A 122 5.36 6.93 -1.08
C ASP A 122 6.61 7.47 -0.35
N ALA A 123 7.59 7.92 -1.09
CA ALA A 123 8.84 8.41 -0.50
C ALA A 123 8.69 9.72 0.27
#